data_8cd6f0726949c958dcf022eb90fc395a
#
_entry.id   8cd6f0726949c958dcf022eb90fc395a
#
_cell.length_a   1.000
_cell.length_b   1.000
_cell.length_c   1.000
_cell.angle_alpha   90.00
_cell.angle_beta   90.00
_cell.angle_gamma   90.00
#
_symmetry.space_group_name_H-M   'P 1'
#
loop_
_entity.id
_entity.type
_entity.pdbx_description
1 polymer ?
#
loop_
_entity_poly.entity_id
_entity_poly.type
_entity_poly.pdbx_seq_one_letter_code
_entity_poly.pdbx_strand_id
1 'polypeptide(L)'
;MLVVCRGGDCGNRTLFPGTDHVGQLRALRAGTAGTAASVLTSPCLDACEHANVVVALPGRAGRERGGEPVWVGGVLDPAVTDELVGWVAAGGPAVAEPPVLVDIARVRPSRQSRQELDEVLEG
;
A
#
# COMPACT_ATOMS: atom_id res chain seq x y z
N MET A 1 6.87 2.80 5.17
CA MET A 1 5.46 3.10 5.50
C MET A 1 4.55 2.57 4.42
N LEU A 2 3.44 2.00 4.81
CA LEU A 2 2.35 1.64 3.90
C LEU A 2 1.23 2.67 4.03
N VAL A 3 0.82 3.27 2.93
CA VAL A 3 -0.36 4.13 2.87
C VAL A 3 -1.51 3.30 2.32
N VAL A 4 -2.53 3.08 3.13
CA VAL A 4 -3.66 2.23 2.81
C VAL A 4 -4.86 3.11 2.49
N CYS A 5 -5.27 3.12 1.22
CA CYS A 5 -6.43 3.90 0.79
C CYS A 5 -7.71 3.29 1.39
N ARG A 6 -8.53 4.13 1.99
CA ARG A 6 -9.84 3.75 2.55
C ARG A 6 -10.89 4.81 2.22
N GLY A 7 -10.86 5.28 0.96
CA GLY A 7 -11.83 6.21 0.43
C GLY A 7 -12.33 5.77 -0.93
N GLY A 8 -13.47 6.28 -1.36
CA GLY A 8 -14.07 5.87 -2.62
C GLY A 8 -14.36 4.39 -2.67
N ASP A 9 -13.77 3.69 -3.64
CA ASP A 9 -13.99 2.24 -3.82
C ASP A 9 -13.08 1.38 -2.95
N CYS A 10 -12.00 1.94 -2.42
CA CYS A 10 -11.09 1.19 -1.55
C CYS A 10 -11.74 0.93 -0.18
N GLY A 11 -11.74 -0.31 0.26
CA GLY A 11 -12.38 -0.71 1.50
C GLY A 11 -13.89 -0.76 1.43
N ASN A 12 -14.47 -0.65 0.25
CA ASN A 12 -15.91 -0.62 0.05
C ASN A 12 -16.50 -2.03 0.09
N ARG A 13 -17.24 -2.33 1.13
CA ARG A 13 -17.85 -3.65 1.34
C ARG A 13 -18.97 -3.98 0.35
N THR A 14 -19.60 -2.97 -0.21
CA THR A 14 -20.64 -3.17 -1.22
C THR A 14 -20.05 -3.60 -2.55
N LEU A 15 -18.92 -3.00 -2.95
CA LEU A 15 -18.22 -3.35 -4.20
C LEU A 15 -17.42 -4.65 -4.07
N PHE A 16 -16.81 -4.88 -2.92
CA PHE A 16 -15.96 -6.04 -2.69
C PHE A 16 -16.39 -6.80 -1.43
N PRO A 17 -17.57 -7.45 -1.47
CA PRO A 17 -18.12 -8.11 -0.28
C PRO A 17 -17.34 -9.36 0.15
N GLY A 18 -16.54 -9.95 -0.76
CA GLY A 18 -15.72 -11.11 -0.46
C GLY A 18 -14.41 -10.80 0.24
N THR A 19 -14.09 -9.52 0.45
CA THR A 19 -12.85 -9.10 1.09
C THR A 19 -13.11 -8.57 2.48
N ASP A 20 -12.39 -9.11 3.47
CA ASP A 20 -12.41 -8.59 4.84
C ASP A 20 -11.50 -7.37 4.95
N HIS A 21 -12.04 -6.19 4.64
CA HIS A 21 -11.28 -4.94 4.63
C HIS A 21 -10.78 -4.55 6.01
N VAL A 22 -11.57 -4.78 7.05
CA VAL A 22 -11.16 -4.50 8.44
C VAL A 22 -10.03 -5.42 8.85
N GLY A 23 -10.16 -6.72 8.56
CA GLY A 23 -9.12 -7.70 8.82
C GLY A 23 -7.84 -7.42 8.05
N GLN A 24 -7.95 -6.96 6.80
CA GLN A 24 -6.80 -6.58 5.99
C GLN A 24 -5.99 -5.45 6.67
N LEU A 25 -6.66 -4.39 7.09
CA LEU A 25 -6.01 -3.27 7.75
C LEU A 25 -5.37 -3.71 9.09
N ARG A 26 -6.09 -4.56 9.84
CA ARG A 26 -5.58 -5.13 11.09
C ARG A 26 -4.33 -5.97 10.84
N ALA A 27 -4.33 -6.81 9.80
CA ALA A 27 -3.19 -7.64 9.43
C ALA A 27 -1.97 -6.79 9.03
N LEU A 28 -2.18 -5.72 8.26
CA LEU A 28 -1.11 -4.80 7.88
C LEU A 28 -0.49 -4.13 9.12
N ARG A 29 -1.32 -3.67 10.04
CA ARG A 29 -0.85 -3.04 11.27
C ARG A 29 -0.13 -4.03 12.19
N ALA A 30 -0.67 -5.22 12.35
CA ALA A 30 -0.06 -6.26 13.19
C ALA A 30 1.28 -6.71 12.61
N GLY A 31 1.35 -6.89 11.29
CA GLY A 31 2.56 -7.35 10.62
C GLY A 31 3.69 -6.34 10.59
N THR A 32 3.38 -5.05 10.72
CA THR A 32 4.39 -3.99 10.75
C THR A 32 4.75 -3.57 12.18
N ALA A 33 3.97 -3.98 13.17
CA ALA A 33 4.25 -3.68 14.56
C ALA A 33 5.63 -4.22 14.97
N GLY A 34 6.41 -3.42 15.68
CA GLY A 34 7.76 -3.79 16.10
C GLY A 34 8.82 -3.72 15.00
N THR A 35 8.45 -3.33 13.78
CA THR A 35 9.39 -3.08 12.69
C THR A 35 9.57 -1.58 12.49
N ALA A 36 10.49 -1.19 11.58
CA ALA A 36 10.63 0.20 11.17
C ALA A 36 9.50 0.68 10.27
N ALA A 37 8.66 -0.23 9.77
CA ALA A 37 7.52 0.09 8.92
C ALA A 37 6.32 0.53 9.75
N SER A 38 5.46 1.34 9.15
CA SER A 38 4.22 1.85 9.76
C SER A 38 3.09 1.86 8.74
N VAL A 39 1.87 2.01 9.22
CA VAL A 39 0.67 2.04 8.37
C VAL A 39 -0.06 3.36 8.59
N LEU A 40 -0.38 4.04 7.50
CA LEU A 40 -1.20 5.24 7.49
C LEU A 40 -2.41 4.98 6.59
N THR A 41 -3.62 5.26 7.08
CA THR A 41 -4.81 5.24 6.24
C THR A 41 -4.99 6.59 5.57
N SER A 42 -5.46 6.60 4.33
CA SER A 42 -5.70 7.82 3.58
C SER A 42 -7.13 7.87 3.05
N PRO A 43 -7.67 9.08 2.78
CA PRO A 43 -8.84 9.20 1.93
C PRO A 43 -8.51 8.76 0.50
N CYS A 44 -9.48 8.86 -0.40
CA CYS A 44 -9.32 8.44 -1.79
C CYS A 44 -8.08 9.07 -2.45
N LEU A 45 -7.25 8.22 -3.06
CA LEU A 45 -6.05 8.63 -3.79
C LEU A 45 -6.28 8.76 -5.31
N ASP A 46 -7.54 8.89 -5.71
CA ASP A 46 -7.96 9.02 -7.12
C ASP A 46 -7.45 7.88 -8.00
N ALA A 47 -7.51 6.66 -7.47
CA ALA A 47 -7.12 5.43 -8.16
C ALA A 47 -8.16 4.33 -7.95
N CYS A 48 -9.45 4.72 -7.92
CA CYS A 48 -10.55 3.81 -7.59
C CYS A 48 -10.65 2.60 -8.52
N GLU A 49 -10.24 2.74 -9.79
CA GLU A 49 -10.22 1.64 -10.75
C GLU A 49 -9.26 0.52 -10.34
N HIS A 50 -8.35 0.79 -9.42
CA HIS A 50 -7.37 -0.18 -8.92
C HIS A 50 -7.64 -0.63 -7.47
N ALA A 51 -8.87 -0.38 -6.95
CA ALA A 51 -9.18 -0.72 -5.55
C ALA A 51 -8.97 -2.21 -5.24
N ASN A 52 -8.51 -2.59 -4.06
CA ASN A 52 -7.98 -1.69 -3.02
C ASN A 52 -6.55 -1.29 -3.34
N VAL A 53 -6.23 -0.02 -3.11
CA VAL A 53 -4.89 0.50 -3.37
C VAL A 53 -4.09 0.60 -2.07
N VAL A 54 -2.86 0.13 -2.11
CA VAL A 54 -1.86 0.31 -1.06
C VAL A 54 -0.60 0.86 -1.69
N VAL A 55 -0.04 1.92 -1.10
CA VAL A 55 1.21 2.50 -1.57
C VAL A 55 2.32 2.16 -0.58
N ALA A 56 3.37 1.50 -1.06
CA ALA A 56 4.55 1.22 -0.26
C ALA A 56 5.57 2.35 -0.47
N LEU A 57 5.85 3.08 0.59
CA LEU A 57 6.83 4.16 0.55
C LEU A 57 8.20 3.62 0.95
N PRO A 58 9.30 4.07 0.29
CA PRO A 58 10.63 3.71 0.73
C PRO A 58 10.89 4.25 2.13
N GLY A 59 11.55 3.46 2.96
CA GLY A 59 12.07 3.91 4.23
C GLY A 59 13.32 4.77 4.00
N ARG A 60 14.00 5.14 5.10
CA ARG A 60 15.21 5.98 5.01
C ARG A 60 16.28 5.38 4.09
N ALA A 61 16.61 4.10 4.29
CA ALA A 61 17.61 3.43 3.47
C ALA A 61 17.18 3.34 1.99
N GLY A 62 15.90 3.11 1.73
CA GLY A 62 15.37 3.09 0.37
C GLY A 62 15.48 4.45 -0.30
N ARG A 63 15.14 5.52 0.42
CA ARG A 63 15.26 6.89 -0.12
C ARG A 63 16.73 7.23 -0.44
N GLU A 64 17.66 6.83 0.40
CA GLU A 64 19.09 7.04 0.17
C GLU A 64 19.58 6.32 -1.09
N ARG A 65 18.87 5.25 -1.49
CA ARG A 65 19.17 4.49 -2.72
C ARG A 65 18.35 4.96 -3.93
N GLY A 66 17.62 6.07 -3.81
CA GLY A 66 16.80 6.61 -4.88
C GLY A 66 15.46 5.90 -5.03
N GLY A 67 15.00 5.20 -4.01
CA GLY A 67 13.71 4.51 -4.03
C GLY A 67 12.52 5.46 -4.15
N GLU A 68 11.48 5.00 -4.83
CA GLU A 68 10.25 5.75 -5.05
C GLU A 68 9.06 4.97 -4.50
N PRO A 69 7.91 5.64 -4.27
CA PRO A 69 6.69 4.96 -3.88
C PRO A 69 6.28 3.90 -4.92
N VAL A 70 5.86 2.74 -4.43
CA VAL A 70 5.35 1.65 -5.28
C VAL A 70 3.86 1.53 -5.03
N TRP A 71 3.06 1.72 -6.06
CA TRP A 71 1.60 1.64 -6.02
C TRP A 71 1.16 0.22 -6.34
N VAL A 72 0.38 -0.37 -5.45
CA VAL A 72 -0.12 -1.74 -5.58
C VAL A 72 -1.63 -1.70 -5.62
N GLY A 73 -2.22 -2.20 -6.71
CA GLY A 73 -3.66 -2.22 -6.91
C GLY A 73 -4.26 -3.60 -6.75
N GLY A 74 -5.60 -3.66 -6.66
CA GLY A 74 -6.31 -4.91 -6.53
C GLY A 74 -5.95 -5.71 -5.27
N VAL A 75 -5.57 -5.03 -4.19
CA VAL A 75 -5.18 -5.68 -2.94
C VAL A 75 -6.45 -6.15 -2.22
N LEU A 76 -6.96 -7.29 -2.66
CA LEU A 76 -8.19 -7.89 -2.15
C LEU A 76 -7.95 -9.28 -1.54
N ASP A 77 -6.90 -9.96 -1.97
CA ASP A 77 -6.55 -11.29 -1.51
C ASP A 77 -5.56 -11.20 -0.32
N PRO A 78 -5.80 -11.97 0.76
CA PRO A 78 -4.88 -12.00 1.90
C PRO A 78 -3.43 -12.36 1.53
N ALA A 79 -3.22 -13.13 0.46
CA ALA A 79 -1.87 -13.49 0.02
C ALA A 79 -1.06 -12.25 -0.40
N VAL A 80 -1.68 -11.28 -1.07
CA VAL A 80 -1.01 -10.03 -1.44
C VAL A 80 -0.70 -9.21 -0.19
N THR A 81 -1.63 -9.17 0.76
CA THR A 81 -1.43 -8.49 2.05
C THR A 81 -0.22 -9.06 2.78
N ASP A 82 -0.13 -10.38 2.85
CA ASP A 82 1.00 -11.06 3.53
C ASP A 82 2.33 -10.74 2.84
N GLU A 83 2.36 -10.71 1.51
CA GLU A 83 3.55 -10.35 0.76
C GLU A 83 3.97 -8.90 1.00
N LEU A 84 3.01 -7.98 1.06
CA LEU A 84 3.29 -6.57 1.39
C LEU A 84 3.95 -6.44 2.75
N VAL A 85 3.42 -7.12 3.75
CA VAL A 85 3.97 -7.11 5.10
C VAL A 85 5.41 -7.64 5.11
N GLY A 86 5.65 -8.79 4.50
CA GLY A 86 6.99 -9.38 4.41
C GLY A 86 7.98 -8.50 3.69
N TRP A 87 7.54 -7.87 2.61
CA TRP A 87 8.39 -6.99 1.81
C TRP A 87 8.83 -5.74 2.59
N VAL A 88 7.88 -5.03 3.21
CA VAL A 88 8.24 -3.82 3.96
C VAL A 88 9.04 -4.14 5.23
N ALA A 89 8.82 -5.30 5.83
CA ALA A 89 9.63 -5.76 6.95
C ALA A 89 11.08 -6.03 6.52
N ALA A 90 11.30 -6.44 5.27
CA ALA A 90 12.62 -6.65 4.69
C ALA A 90 13.29 -5.37 4.17
N GLY A 91 12.61 -4.23 4.28
CA GLY A 91 13.13 -2.93 3.88
C GLY A 91 12.32 -2.20 2.81
N GLY A 92 11.45 -2.89 2.08
CA GLY A 92 10.57 -2.28 1.08
C GLY A 92 11.29 -1.74 -0.16
N PRO A 93 10.72 -0.70 -0.82
CA PRO A 93 11.24 -0.19 -2.08
C PRO A 93 12.72 0.19 -2.02
N ALA A 94 13.47 -0.22 -3.03
CA ALA A 94 14.91 0.01 -3.24
C ALA A 94 15.83 -0.69 -2.23
N VAL A 95 15.30 -1.39 -1.22
CA VAL A 95 16.08 -2.20 -0.27
C VAL A 95 15.85 -3.68 -0.52
N ALA A 96 14.60 -4.09 -0.71
CA ALA A 96 14.25 -5.47 -1.01
C ALA A 96 13.48 -5.53 -2.33
N GLU A 97 13.63 -6.63 -3.07
CA GLU A 97 12.86 -6.83 -4.29
C GLU A 97 11.40 -7.12 -3.93
N PRO A 98 10.44 -6.54 -4.69
CA PRO A 98 9.04 -6.85 -4.44
C PRO A 98 8.75 -8.34 -4.69
N PRO A 99 7.97 -8.98 -3.79
CA PRO A 99 7.51 -10.35 -4.03
C PRO A 99 6.66 -10.46 -5.29
N VAL A 100 6.45 -11.68 -5.77
CA VAL A 100 5.82 -11.93 -7.07
C VAL A 100 4.43 -11.31 -7.18
N LEU A 101 3.55 -11.53 -6.19
CA LEU A 101 2.18 -11.01 -6.26
C LEU A 101 2.15 -9.48 -6.18
N VAL A 102 3.02 -8.90 -5.37
CA VAL A 102 3.17 -7.44 -5.28
C VAL A 102 3.65 -6.87 -6.60
N ASP A 103 4.64 -7.50 -7.22
CA ASP A 103 5.20 -7.04 -8.49
C ASP A 103 4.17 -7.09 -9.61
N ILE A 104 3.40 -8.18 -9.68
CA ILE A 104 2.32 -8.34 -10.67
C ILE A 104 1.22 -7.29 -10.46
N ALA A 105 0.94 -6.94 -9.19
CA ALA A 105 -0.12 -6.00 -8.83
C ALA A 105 0.29 -4.53 -8.90
N ARG A 106 1.53 -4.23 -9.28
CA ARG A 106 1.99 -2.84 -9.41
C ARG A 106 1.17 -2.11 -10.45
N VAL A 107 0.81 -0.87 -10.11
CA VAL A 107 0.08 0.02 -11.03
C VAL A 107 0.86 1.33 -11.17
N ARG A 108 0.70 1.97 -12.32
CA ARG A 108 1.29 3.29 -12.55
C ARG A 108 0.30 4.34 -12.07
N PRO A 109 0.65 5.16 -11.08
CA PRO A 109 -0.25 6.21 -10.63
C PRO A 109 -0.38 7.31 -11.67
N SER A 110 -1.56 7.93 -11.74
CA SER A 110 -1.75 9.14 -12.51
C SER A 110 -1.06 10.32 -11.82
N ARG A 111 -0.95 11.44 -12.54
CA ARG A 111 -0.46 12.68 -11.96
C ARG A 111 -1.31 13.11 -10.77
N GLN A 112 -2.63 13.01 -10.90
CA GLN A 112 -3.58 13.34 -9.84
C GLN A 112 -3.41 12.43 -8.64
N SER A 113 -3.25 11.12 -8.86
CA SER A 113 -3.02 10.18 -7.76
C SER A 113 -1.76 10.51 -6.98
N ARG A 114 -0.67 10.86 -7.67
CA ARG A 114 0.58 11.26 -7.01
C ARG A 114 0.41 12.52 -6.20
N GLN A 115 -0.35 13.49 -6.71
CA GLN A 115 -0.65 14.73 -5.99
C GLN A 115 -1.46 14.45 -4.73
N GLU A 116 -2.48 13.61 -4.82
CA GLU A 116 -3.28 13.22 -3.65
C GLU A 116 -2.41 12.55 -2.57
N LEU A 117 -1.48 11.70 -2.98
CA LEU A 117 -0.55 11.08 -2.04
C LEU A 117 0.33 12.12 -1.35
N ASP A 118 0.88 13.05 -2.11
CA ASP A 118 1.73 14.12 -1.56
C ASP A 118 0.97 14.95 -0.52
N GLU A 119 -0.28 15.28 -0.80
CA GLU A 119 -1.14 16.02 0.14
C GLU A 119 -1.38 15.24 1.44
N VAL A 120 -1.60 13.94 1.35
CA VAL A 120 -1.76 13.07 2.53
C VAL A 120 -0.49 13.06 3.37
N LEU A 121 0.67 12.97 2.72
CA LEU A 121 1.96 12.92 3.42
C LEU A 121 2.36 14.26 4.03
N GLU A 122 1.89 15.37 3.49
CA GLU A 122 2.13 16.72 4.03
C GLU A 122 1.20 17.03 5.21
N GLY A 123 0.02 16.47 5.19
CA GLY A 123 -1.01 16.68 6.18
C GLY A 123 -0.79 15.91 7.44
#